data_fdd505c7152310b78a8bbca84b7a0f4f
#
_entry.id   fdd505c7152310b78a8bbca84b7a0f4f
#
_cell.length_a   1.000
_cell.length_b   1.000
_cell.length_c   1.000
_cell.angle_alpha   90.00
_cell.angle_beta   90.00
_cell.angle_gamma   90.00
#
_symmetry.space_group_name_H-M   'P 1'
#
loop_
_entity.id
_entity.type
_entity.pdbx_description
1 polymer ?
#
loop_
_entity_poly.entity_id
_entity_poly.type
_entity_poly.pdbx_seq_one_letter_code
_entity_poly.pdbx_strand_id
1 'polypeptide(L)'
;QVRTDLEPSPGGRFSSAFPLWDGTGRVLTTWSICRLEEPDPANPTDPTAVIYRPCTPERLAATNPAPVVAPPLYGVWMYDPTTQTQQPIVIGEEGVIVSDIVAAQPRRTPMSIPDRLPGIDFDAELAAEEAGIINIRSVYDLDGVASVDIAAVANPVITPAANRPARFLRIEKAVAIPDEDTLELEDTAFGPNIQQGMREVIGYAPIEPDGSVRVKVPANVALAVSVLDANSRRITARHQNWLQVASGQELTCNGCHAPASGLSHGRSTAFNAAYAGAPSTGIAFPGSVGTFSPDAGETMAETRTRVSCQTDCAALEPSVDVLYTDVWTDPALATPAAAVSYLYSNLTTLAPTSINCIQNWTPRCRTIINYETHIHALWNTPRLVLDGMGNQIGNNTCAQSGCHAPVNAMNAAMVPAGQLDLSDGVSPDEAAHFNSYRELLFADDRQILVGGAIVDEQVQIGVDAMGNPILAPVSLAPSMTAAGARQSRFFSCFDVGGTGCPARPHAGYMSVDELRLVAEWLDIGAQYYNNPFDAPVM
;
A
#
# COMPACT_ATOMS: atom_id res chain seq x y z
N GLN A 1 25.72 -9.18 -34.85
CA GLN A 1 25.14 -8.70 -33.59
C GLN A 1 23.76 -8.14 -33.87
N VAL A 2 22.75 -8.56 -33.11
CA VAL A 2 21.38 -8.04 -33.17
C VAL A 2 21.27 -6.86 -32.19
N ARG A 3 20.65 -5.77 -32.62
CA ARG A 3 20.42 -4.56 -31.82
C ARG A 3 18.92 -4.27 -31.69
N THR A 4 18.55 -3.63 -30.58
CA THR A 4 17.16 -3.24 -30.28
C THR A 4 16.92 -1.73 -30.39
N ASP A 5 17.99 -0.95 -30.59
CA ASP A 5 17.94 0.49 -30.85
C ASP A 5 17.77 0.81 -32.36
N LEU A 6 17.76 2.09 -32.71
CA LEU A 6 17.60 2.55 -34.10
C LEU A 6 18.89 2.49 -34.93
N GLU A 7 20.03 2.08 -34.34
CA GLU A 7 21.30 1.97 -35.01
C GLU A 7 21.32 0.75 -35.97
N PRO A 8 22.24 0.73 -36.97
CA PRO A 8 22.38 -0.41 -37.85
C PRO A 8 22.62 -1.73 -37.08
N SER A 9 21.84 -2.76 -37.42
CA SER A 9 21.90 -4.08 -36.78
C SER A 9 22.45 -5.14 -37.74
N PRO A 10 23.76 -5.40 -37.77
CA PRO A 10 24.36 -6.34 -38.73
C PRO A 10 23.79 -7.77 -38.66
N GLY A 11 23.27 -8.18 -37.50
CA GLY A 11 22.57 -9.47 -37.34
C GLY A 11 21.11 -9.44 -37.80
N GLY A 12 20.67 -8.33 -38.37
CA GLY A 12 19.28 -8.13 -38.75
C GLY A 12 18.38 -7.78 -37.56
N ARG A 13 17.08 -7.78 -37.82
CA ARG A 13 16.04 -7.50 -36.81
C ARG A 13 15.00 -8.61 -36.81
N PHE A 14 14.50 -8.93 -35.62
CA PHE A 14 13.43 -9.90 -35.40
C PHE A 14 12.21 -9.17 -34.88
N SER A 15 11.00 -9.59 -35.32
CA SER A 15 9.74 -9.04 -34.86
C SER A 15 8.94 -10.07 -34.06
N SER A 16 8.86 -11.32 -34.53
CA SER A 16 8.06 -12.37 -33.92
C SER A 16 8.79 -13.71 -33.96
N ALA A 17 8.45 -14.61 -33.06
CA ALA A 17 8.98 -15.98 -33.04
C ALA A 17 7.88 -16.96 -32.62
N PHE A 18 7.79 -18.09 -33.31
CA PHE A 18 6.83 -19.16 -33.03
C PHE A 18 7.52 -20.51 -32.98
N PRO A 19 7.63 -21.17 -31.83
CA PRO A 19 8.20 -22.52 -31.72
C PRO A 19 7.35 -23.56 -32.47
N LEU A 20 7.99 -24.44 -33.22
CA LEU A 20 7.34 -25.60 -33.80
C LEU A 20 7.30 -26.73 -32.77
N TRP A 21 6.09 -27.06 -32.31
CA TRP A 21 5.87 -28.11 -31.30
C TRP A 21 5.87 -29.52 -31.92
N ASP A 22 6.73 -29.74 -32.92
CA ASP A 22 6.87 -30.99 -33.70
C ASP A 22 7.97 -31.91 -33.17
N GLY A 23 8.58 -31.55 -32.05
CA GLY A 23 9.69 -32.29 -31.46
C GLY A 23 11.08 -32.00 -32.04
N THR A 24 11.19 -31.16 -33.07
CA THR A 24 12.48 -30.79 -33.67
C THR A 24 13.17 -29.64 -32.97
N GLY A 25 12.45 -28.87 -32.12
CA GLY A 25 12.97 -27.66 -31.48
C GLY A 25 13.14 -26.46 -32.41
N ARG A 26 12.70 -26.58 -33.68
CA ARG A 26 12.78 -25.49 -34.65
C ARG A 26 11.82 -24.38 -34.33
N VAL A 27 12.18 -23.17 -34.75
CA VAL A 27 11.42 -21.95 -34.49
C VAL A 27 11.19 -21.20 -35.79
N LEU A 28 9.95 -20.82 -36.07
CA LEU A 28 9.66 -19.83 -37.10
C LEU A 28 9.94 -18.44 -36.52
N THR A 29 10.58 -17.60 -37.32
CA THR A 29 10.89 -16.22 -36.95
C THR A 29 10.54 -15.27 -38.07
N THR A 30 10.04 -14.09 -37.75
CA THR A 30 10.07 -12.97 -38.69
C THR A 30 11.42 -12.27 -38.55
N TRP A 31 12.17 -12.26 -39.63
CA TRP A 31 13.50 -11.70 -39.64
C TRP A 31 13.72 -10.82 -40.88
N SER A 32 14.40 -9.70 -40.71
CA SER A 32 14.86 -8.82 -41.76
C SER A 32 16.37 -8.73 -41.71
N ILE A 33 17.03 -8.85 -42.85
CA ILE A 33 18.45 -8.52 -42.93
C ILE A 33 18.69 -7.06 -42.59
N CYS A 34 19.92 -6.73 -42.21
CA CYS A 34 20.32 -5.34 -42.05
C CYS A 34 20.31 -4.61 -43.39
N ARG A 35 19.62 -3.47 -43.47
CA ARG A 35 19.44 -2.65 -44.68
C ARG A 35 19.74 -1.19 -44.37
N LEU A 36 20.32 -0.52 -45.34
CA LEU A 36 20.64 0.93 -45.28
C LEU A 36 19.92 1.64 -46.44
N GLU A 37 19.53 2.88 -46.19
CA GLU A 37 19.11 3.81 -47.24
C GLU A 37 20.32 4.51 -47.84
N GLU A 38 20.39 4.51 -49.16
CA GLU A 38 21.38 5.26 -49.92
C GLU A 38 20.65 6.12 -51.00
N PRO A 39 21.16 7.30 -51.37
CA PRO A 39 20.62 8.07 -52.47
C PRO A 39 20.57 7.24 -53.77
N ASP A 40 19.48 7.36 -54.52
CA ASP A 40 19.35 6.65 -55.78
C ASP A 40 20.27 7.25 -56.83
N PRO A 41 21.30 6.53 -57.32
CA PRO A 41 22.20 7.02 -58.35
C PRO A 41 21.50 7.23 -59.72
N ALA A 42 20.33 6.66 -59.93
CA ALA A 42 19.55 6.89 -61.15
C ALA A 42 18.78 8.23 -61.14
N ASN A 43 18.55 8.80 -59.95
CA ASN A 43 17.86 10.05 -59.72
C ASN A 43 18.63 11.03 -58.85
N PRO A 44 19.85 11.45 -59.23
CA PRO A 44 20.76 12.16 -58.35
C PRO A 44 20.29 13.59 -57.97
N THR A 45 19.28 14.13 -58.62
CA THR A 45 18.72 15.46 -58.38
C THR A 45 17.51 15.44 -57.45
N ASP A 46 16.98 14.26 -57.14
CA ASP A 46 15.85 14.10 -56.21
C ASP A 46 16.34 13.59 -54.84
N PRO A 47 16.40 14.46 -53.82
CA PRO A 47 16.88 14.09 -52.53
C PRO A 47 15.97 13.08 -51.78
N THR A 48 14.78 12.84 -52.28
CA THR A 48 13.82 11.87 -51.71
C THR A 48 13.91 10.50 -52.35
N ALA A 49 14.62 10.39 -53.48
CA ALA A 49 14.81 9.13 -54.18
C ALA A 49 15.90 8.30 -53.46
N VAL A 50 15.49 7.22 -52.81
CA VAL A 50 16.40 6.32 -52.08
C VAL A 50 16.32 4.89 -52.62
N ILE A 51 17.45 4.19 -52.50
CA ILE A 51 17.54 2.73 -52.72
C ILE A 51 17.98 2.04 -51.45
N TYR A 52 17.50 0.80 -51.30
CA TYR A 52 17.84 0.00 -50.13
C TYR A 52 18.99 -0.97 -50.44
N ARG A 53 20.01 -0.98 -49.60
CA ARG A 53 21.20 -1.81 -49.73
C ARG A 53 21.46 -2.64 -48.50
N PRO A 54 21.99 -3.89 -48.63
CA PRO A 54 22.44 -4.64 -47.45
C PRO A 54 23.58 -3.96 -46.73
N CYS A 55 23.61 -4.10 -45.40
CA CYS A 55 24.74 -3.65 -44.60
C CYS A 55 26.00 -4.45 -44.96
N THR A 56 27.05 -3.76 -45.40
CA THR A 56 28.41 -4.34 -45.51
C THR A 56 29.35 -3.61 -44.53
N PRO A 57 30.49 -4.20 -44.16
CA PRO A 57 31.45 -3.53 -43.29
C PRO A 57 31.86 -2.15 -43.82
N GLU A 58 32.03 -2.01 -45.14
CA GLU A 58 32.42 -0.76 -45.81
C GLU A 58 31.31 0.30 -45.68
N ARG A 59 30.03 -0.08 -45.87
CA ARG A 59 28.90 0.81 -45.73
C ARG A 59 28.66 1.25 -44.28
N LEU A 60 28.86 0.33 -43.34
CA LEU A 60 28.74 0.61 -41.93
C LEU A 60 29.87 1.51 -41.38
N ALA A 61 31.04 1.45 -42.01
CA ALA A 61 32.16 2.31 -41.65
C ALA A 61 32.14 3.69 -42.33
N ALA A 62 31.20 3.95 -43.22
CA ALA A 62 31.07 5.23 -43.89
C ALA A 62 30.77 6.36 -42.88
N THR A 63 31.48 7.49 -43.00
CA THR A 63 31.32 8.65 -42.12
C THR A 63 30.70 9.83 -42.80
N ASN A 64 30.68 9.86 -44.13
CA ASN A 64 30.10 10.94 -44.91
C ASN A 64 29.55 10.45 -46.28
N PRO A 65 28.24 10.29 -46.43
CA PRO A 65 27.25 10.40 -45.36
C PRO A 65 27.34 9.25 -44.35
N ALA A 66 26.89 9.51 -43.12
CA ALA A 66 26.73 8.44 -42.13
C ALA A 66 25.64 7.46 -42.58
N PRO A 67 25.74 6.14 -42.25
CA PRO A 67 24.77 5.15 -42.68
C PRO A 67 23.39 5.44 -42.05
N VAL A 68 22.35 5.48 -42.91
CA VAL A 68 20.93 5.63 -42.49
C VAL A 68 20.28 4.26 -42.54
N VAL A 69 19.64 3.87 -41.45
CA VAL A 69 18.95 2.56 -41.36
C VAL A 69 17.66 2.59 -42.16
N ALA A 70 17.53 1.64 -43.10
CA ALA A 70 16.29 1.46 -43.84
C ALA A 70 15.22 0.74 -42.96
N PRO A 71 13.93 0.96 -43.23
CA PRO A 71 12.86 0.17 -42.64
C PRO A 71 13.12 -1.33 -42.81
N PRO A 72 12.88 -2.16 -41.77
CA PRO A 72 13.10 -3.60 -41.87
C PRO A 72 12.13 -4.24 -42.84
N LEU A 73 12.64 -5.14 -43.68
CA LEU A 73 11.86 -5.94 -44.63
C LEU A 73 11.72 -7.36 -44.05
N TYR A 74 10.70 -7.57 -43.23
CA TYR A 74 10.49 -8.85 -42.58
C TYR A 74 10.01 -9.93 -43.52
N GLY A 75 10.69 -11.06 -43.52
CA GLY A 75 10.20 -12.32 -44.11
C GLY A 75 10.01 -13.38 -43.04
N VAL A 76 9.42 -14.51 -43.38
CA VAL A 76 9.26 -15.67 -42.49
C VAL A 76 10.45 -16.62 -42.68
N TRP A 77 11.11 -16.97 -41.63
CA TRP A 77 12.28 -17.82 -41.62
C TRP A 77 12.14 -18.94 -40.60
N MET A 78 12.70 -20.12 -40.91
CA MET A 78 12.78 -21.24 -39.98
C MET A 78 14.22 -21.35 -39.44
N TYR A 79 14.36 -21.19 -38.16
CA TYR A 79 15.62 -21.39 -37.45
C TYR A 79 15.69 -22.81 -36.88
N ASP A 80 16.79 -23.52 -37.17
CA ASP A 80 17.11 -24.83 -36.60
C ASP A 80 18.26 -24.67 -35.58
N PRO A 81 17.97 -24.84 -34.26
CA PRO A 81 19.00 -24.68 -33.23
C PRO A 81 20.06 -25.78 -33.25
N THR A 82 19.77 -26.97 -33.80
CA THR A 82 20.69 -28.08 -33.86
C THR A 82 21.83 -27.83 -34.86
N THR A 83 21.45 -27.32 -36.03
CA THR A 83 22.42 -27.01 -37.12
C THR A 83 22.83 -25.53 -37.10
N GLN A 84 22.19 -24.70 -36.29
CA GLN A 84 22.36 -23.25 -36.24
C GLN A 84 22.16 -22.57 -37.60
N THR A 85 21.23 -23.09 -38.39
CA THR A 85 20.92 -22.57 -39.71
C THR A 85 19.58 -21.89 -39.73
N GLN A 86 19.42 -20.91 -40.64
CA GLN A 86 18.20 -20.17 -40.88
C GLN A 86 17.80 -20.31 -42.36
N GLN A 87 16.60 -20.79 -42.59
CA GLN A 87 16.05 -21.01 -43.94
C GLN A 87 14.86 -20.12 -44.21
N PRO A 88 14.77 -19.43 -45.38
CA PRO A 88 13.62 -18.64 -45.75
C PRO A 88 12.41 -19.53 -46.06
N ILE A 89 11.24 -19.18 -45.50
CA ILE A 89 9.94 -19.77 -45.86
C ILE A 89 9.16 -18.81 -46.75
N VAL A 90 9.11 -17.52 -46.35
CA VAL A 90 8.53 -16.44 -47.13
C VAL A 90 9.53 -15.29 -47.12
N ILE A 91 9.95 -14.88 -48.33
CA ILE A 91 10.86 -13.74 -48.48
C ILE A 91 10.03 -12.46 -48.31
N GLY A 92 10.59 -11.46 -47.58
CA GLY A 92 9.96 -10.16 -47.42
C GLY A 92 9.83 -9.44 -48.77
N GLU A 93 8.73 -8.76 -48.96
CA GLU A 93 8.39 -7.98 -50.15
C GLU A 93 8.13 -6.53 -49.75
N GLU A 94 8.64 -5.57 -50.60
CA GLU A 94 8.42 -4.14 -50.32
C GLU A 94 6.94 -3.79 -50.35
N GLY A 95 6.49 -3.02 -49.37
CA GLY A 95 5.09 -2.68 -49.19
C GLY A 95 4.25 -3.71 -48.43
N VAL A 96 4.85 -4.87 -48.06
CA VAL A 96 4.21 -5.91 -47.24
C VAL A 96 4.85 -5.99 -45.86
N ILE A 97 4.05 -5.93 -44.83
CA ILE A 97 4.51 -6.09 -43.44
C ILE A 97 4.14 -7.49 -42.94
N VAL A 98 5.14 -8.28 -42.56
CA VAL A 98 4.95 -9.52 -41.81
C VAL A 98 5.15 -9.19 -40.33
N SER A 99 4.03 -9.06 -39.61
CA SER A 99 4.05 -8.61 -38.20
C SER A 99 4.13 -9.77 -37.22
N ASP A 100 3.39 -10.86 -37.50
CA ASP A 100 3.29 -12.00 -36.59
C ASP A 100 3.12 -13.30 -37.38
N ILE A 101 3.55 -14.41 -36.76
CA ILE A 101 3.51 -15.73 -37.39
C ILE A 101 2.94 -16.77 -36.44
N VAL A 102 2.11 -17.66 -36.98
CA VAL A 102 1.57 -18.82 -36.30
C VAL A 102 1.60 -20.02 -37.24
N ALA A 103 2.15 -21.15 -36.81
CA ALA A 103 2.03 -22.40 -37.55
C ALA A 103 0.70 -23.09 -37.23
N ALA A 104 -0.08 -23.40 -38.28
CA ALA A 104 -1.24 -24.26 -38.11
C ALA A 104 -0.77 -25.72 -37.95
N GLN A 105 -0.77 -26.19 -36.72
CA GLN A 105 -0.33 -27.54 -36.35
C GLN A 105 -1.27 -28.17 -35.32
N PRO A 106 -1.41 -29.51 -35.30
CA PRO A 106 -2.17 -30.18 -34.27
C PRO A 106 -1.60 -29.86 -32.89
N ARG A 107 -2.45 -29.44 -31.98
CA ARG A 107 -2.06 -29.26 -30.57
C ARG A 107 -2.60 -30.44 -29.77
N ARG A 108 -1.84 -30.84 -28.74
CA ARG A 108 -2.42 -31.74 -27.74
C ARG A 108 -3.61 -31.04 -27.10
N THR A 109 -4.70 -31.76 -26.98
CA THR A 109 -5.83 -31.28 -26.19
C THR A 109 -5.31 -31.00 -24.77
N PRO A 110 -5.47 -29.78 -24.24
CA PRO A 110 -5.08 -29.53 -22.86
C PRO A 110 -5.84 -30.48 -21.93
N MET A 111 -5.21 -30.82 -20.82
CA MET A 111 -5.91 -31.60 -19.79
C MET A 111 -7.12 -30.78 -19.34
N SER A 112 -8.26 -31.44 -19.25
CA SER A 112 -9.46 -30.85 -18.64
C SER A 112 -9.14 -30.50 -17.20
N ILE A 113 -9.35 -29.26 -16.83
CA ILE A 113 -9.32 -28.85 -15.43
C ILE A 113 -10.71 -29.17 -14.88
N PRO A 114 -10.84 -30.14 -13.97
CA PRO A 114 -12.15 -30.46 -13.39
C PRO A 114 -12.70 -29.27 -12.59
N ASP A 115 -14.01 -29.20 -12.50
CA ASP A 115 -14.65 -28.23 -11.62
C ASP A 115 -14.23 -28.47 -10.17
N ARG A 116 -14.11 -27.41 -9.41
CA ARG A 116 -13.76 -27.48 -8.00
C ARG A 116 -14.92 -28.05 -7.20
N LEU A 117 -14.62 -28.96 -6.30
CA LEU A 117 -15.60 -29.65 -5.46
C LEU A 117 -15.67 -29.01 -4.07
N PRO A 118 -16.90 -28.65 -3.60
CA PRO A 118 -17.11 -28.19 -2.23
C PRO A 118 -16.64 -29.23 -1.20
N GLY A 119 -16.00 -28.78 -0.13
CA GLY A 119 -15.48 -29.65 0.94
C GLY A 119 -14.19 -30.41 0.59
N ILE A 120 -13.70 -30.33 -0.69
CA ILE A 120 -12.44 -30.92 -1.15
C ILE A 120 -11.48 -29.83 -1.60
N ASP A 121 -11.91 -28.99 -2.54
CA ASP A 121 -11.09 -27.96 -3.15
C ASP A 121 -11.33 -26.57 -2.54
N PHE A 122 -12.43 -26.39 -1.83
CA PHE A 122 -12.79 -25.16 -1.12
C PHE A 122 -13.82 -25.44 -0.02
N ASP A 123 -13.85 -24.53 0.98
CA ASP A 123 -14.86 -24.55 2.04
C ASP A 123 -16.16 -23.92 1.51
N ALA A 124 -17.23 -24.71 1.53
CA ALA A 124 -18.53 -24.31 0.98
C ALA A 124 -19.25 -23.26 1.86
N GLU A 125 -19.03 -23.27 3.18
CA GLU A 125 -19.64 -22.31 4.10
C GLU A 125 -18.98 -20.93 3.92
N LEU A 126 -17.65 -20.88 3.92
CA LEU A 126 -16.91 -19.66 3.60
C LEU A 126 -17.25 -19.13 2.19
N ALA A 127 -17.44 -20.03 1.22
CA ALA A 127 -17.82 -19.63 -0.13
C ALA A 127 -19.22 -19.01 -0.18
N ALA A 128 -20.16 -19.53 0.59
CA ALA A 128 -21.52 -18.97 0.70
C ALA A 128 -21.53 -17.60 1.38
N GLU A 129 -20.56 -17.33 2.26
CA GLU A 129 -20.35 -16.02 2.89
C GLU A 129 -19.59 -15.02 1.99
N GLU A 130 -19.18 -15.39 0.78
CA GLU A 130 -18.31 -14.59 -0.08
C GLU A 130 -16.94 -14.30 0.57
N ALA A 131 -16.43 -15.21 1.37
CA ALA A 131 -15.23 -15.08 2.17
C ALA A 131 -14.14 -16.10 1.78
N GLY A 132 -12.92 -15.80 2.20
CA GLY A 132 -11.77 -16.69 2.25
C GLY A 132 -10.96 -16.43 3.52
N ILE A 133 -9.83 -17.09 3.68
CA ILE A 133 -8.95 -16.95 4.85
C ILE A 133 -7.57 -16.52 4.41
N ILE A 134 -6.98 -15.57 5.12
CA ILE A 134 -5.54 -15.29 5.09
C ILE A 134 -4.92 -15.98 6.31
N ASN A 135 -3.90 -16.81 6.06
CA ASN A 135 -3.11 -17.49 7.09
C ASN A 135 -1.64 -17.11 6.93
N ILE A 136 -1.11 -16.30 7.83
CA ILE A 136 0.29 -15.88 7.89
C ILE A 136 0.96 -16.65 9.02
N ARG A 137 1.99 -17.44 8.72
CA ARG A 137 2.69 -18.24 9.72
C ARG A 137 3.43 -17.40 10.75
N SER A 138 4.11 -16.32 10.33
CA SER A 138 4.65 -15.31 11.25
C SER A 138 4.96 -14.01 10.52
N VAL A 139 4.44 -12.88 10.98
CA VAL A 139 4.82 -11.54 10.48
C VAL A 139 6.27 -11.19 10.79
N TYR A 140 6.93 -11.96 11.63
CA TYR A 140 8.36 -11.81 11.95
C TYR A 140 9.28 -12.57 11.00
N ASP A 141 8.74 -13.40 10.12
CA ASP A 141 9.48 -14.02 9.02
C ASP A 141 9.59 -13.02 7.86
N LEU A 142 10.82 -12.70 7.46
CA LEU A 142 11.11 -11.84 6.32
C LEU A 142 11.92 -12.65 5.29
N ASP A 143 11.25 -13.10 4.22
CA ASP A 143 11.85 -13.93 3.16
C ASP A 143 12.60 -15.17 3.70
N GLY A 144 12.04 -15.84 4.72
CA GLY A 144 12.63 -17.03 5.35
C GLY A 144 13.67 -16.74 6.44
N VAL A 145 13.80 -15.47 6.85
CA VAL A 145 14.71 -15.05 7.92
C VAL A 145 13.90 -14.41 9.04
N ALA A 146 14.08 -14.89 10.27
CA ALA A 146 13.43 -14.32 11.42
C ALA A 146 13.99 -12.91 11.74
N SER A 147 13.11 -11.90 11.79
CA SER A 147 13.47 -10.52 12.15
C SER A 147 13.59 -10.29 13.65
N VAL A 148 13.12 -11.24 14.46
CA VAL A 148 13.20 -11.28 15.92
C VAL A 148 13.44 -12.72 16.38
N ASP A 149 13.78 -12.93 17.63
CA ASP A 149 13.74 -14.27 18.24
C ASP A 149 12.27 -14.69 18.43
N ILE A 150 11.71 -15.41 17.43
CA ILE A 150 10.30 -15.81 17.43
C ILE A 150 9.98 -16.70 18.64
N ALA A 151 10.88 -17.56 19.08
CA ALA A 151 10.66 -18.42 20.23
C ALA A 151 10.54 -17.61 21.54
N ALA A 152 11.36 -16.57 21.69
CA ALA A 152 11.26 -15.66 22.84
C ALA A 152 9.99 -14.80 22.79
N VAL A 153 9.61 -14.29 21.63
CA VAL A 153 8.40 -13.46 21.46
C VAL A 153 7.12 -14.29 21.60
N ALA A 154 7.12 -15.55 21.15
CA ALA A 154 6.03 -16.49 21.29
C ALA A 154 5.74 -16.89 22.75
N ASN A 155 6.72 -16.74 23.65
CA ASN A 155 6.56 -17.06 25.07
C ASN A 155 6.07 -15.82 25.85
N PRO A 156 4.80 -15.78 26.28
CA PRO A 156 4.22 -14.61 26.94
C PRO A 156 4.88 -14.30 28.30
N VAL A 157 5.57 -15.25 28.93
CA VAL A 157 6.32 -15.04 30.18
C VAL A 157 7.63 -14.31 29.89
N ILE A 158 8.29 -14.59 28.77
CA ILE A 158 9.53 -13.93 28.36
C ILE A 158 9.22 -12.55 27.74
N THR A 159 8.25 -12.51 26.85
CA THR A 159 7.84 -11.30 26.13
C THR A 159 6.36 -11.00 26.36
N PRO A 160 6.04 -10.24 27.42
CA PRO A 160 4.67 -9.79 27.68
C PRO A 160 4.08 -9.05 26.47
N ALA A 161 2.76 -9.11 26.30
CA ALA A 161 2.08 -8.53 25.16
C ALA A 161 2.43 -7.05 24.89
N ALA A 162 2.67 -6.25 25.93
CA ALA A 162 3.07 -4.85 25.77
C ALA A 162 4.44 -4.64 25.09
N ASN A 163 5.31 -5.65 25.13
CA ASN A 163 6.66 -5.58 24.59
C ASN A 163 6.79 -6.21 23.19
N ARG A 164 5.71 -6.80 22.66
CA ARG A 164 5.71 -7.39 21.33
C ARG A 164 5.71 -6.28 20.26
N PRO A 165 6.57 -6.34 19.24
CA PRO A 165 6.64 -5.32 18.20
C PRO A 165 5.34 -5.23 17.38
N ALA A 166 4.81 -6.37 16.98
CA ALA A 166 3.57 -6.49 16.19
C ALA A 166 2.41 -6.90 17.10
N ARG A 167 1.27 -6.22 16.98
CA ARG A 167 0.10 -6.46 17.83
C ARG A 167 -1.17 -6.72 17.04
N PHE A 168 -1.35 -6.04 15.92
CA PHE A 168 -2.55 -6.15 15.10
C PHE A 168 -2.21 -6.25 13.62
N LEU A 169 -3.02 -6.97 12.88
CA LEU A 169 -3.07 -6.94 11.43
C LEU A 169 -4.28 -6.11 11.01
N ARG A 170 -4.05 -5.06 10.22
CA ARG A 170 -5.12 -4.31 9.54
C ARG A 170 -5.27 -4.84 8.12
N ILE A 171 -6.50 -5.05 7.71
CA ILE A 171 -6.88 -5.50 6.38
C ILE A 171 -7.46 -4.31 5.64
N GLU A 172 -6.88 -4.00 4.48
CA GLU A 172 -7.25 -2.90 3.61
C GLU A 172 -7.75 -3.45 2.28
N LYS A 173 -8.66 -2.74 1.63
CA LYS A 173 -9.16 -3.05 0.30
C LYS A 173 -8.97 -1.87 -0.63
N ALA A 174 -8.66 -2.14 -1.90
CA ALA A 174 -8.67 -1.11 -2.94
C ALA A 174 -10.09 -0.59 -3.15
N VAL A 175 -10.22 0.73 -3.27
CA VAL A 175 -11.46 1.37 -3.71
C VAL A 175 -11.44 1.40 -5.24
N ALA A 176 -12.52 0.93 -5.87
CA ALA A 176 -12.67 1.02 -7.30
C ALA A 176 -12.94 2.49 -7.68
N ILE A 177 -12.02 3.06 -8.44
CA ILE A 177 -12.18 4.40 -9.01
C ILE A 177 -12.98 4.24 -10.29
N PRO A 178 -14.10 4.95 -10.47
CA PRO A 178 -14.84 4.98 -11.73
C PRO A 178 -13.94 5.49 -12.88
N ASP A 179 -14.29 5.12 -14.11
CA ASP A 179 -13.66 5.75 -15.26
C ASP A 179 -14.16 7.20 -15.44
N GLU A 180 -13.38 8.01 -16.13
CA GLU A 180 -13.65 9.45 -16.31
C GLU A 180 -14.98 9.73 -17.01
N ASP A 181 -15.46 8.82 -17.87
CA ASP A 181 -16.77 8.95 -18.53
C ASP A 181 -17.94 8.75 -17.54
N THR A 182 -17.71 8.05 -16.44
CA THR A 182 -18.69 7.79 -15.39
C THR A 182 -18.67 8.86 -14.31
N LEU A 183 -17.49 9.20 -13.81
CA LEU A 183 -17.28 10.18 -12.76
C LEU A 183 -15.84 10.70 -12.83
N GLU A 184 -15.67 11.94 -13.26
CA GLU A 184 -14.38 12.61 -13.21
C GLU A 184 -14.06 13.02 -11.77
N LEU A 185 -12.95 12.49 -11.25
CA LEU A 185 -12.46 12.77 -9.91
C LEU A 185 -11.24 13.68 -10.00
N GLU A 186 -11.31 14.82 -9.32
CA GLU A 186 -10.15 15.70 -9.21
C GLU A 186 -9.04 15.08 -8.35
N ASP A 187 -7.80 15.44 -8.64
CA ASP A 187 -6.62 15.05 -7.87
C ASP A 187 -6.72 15.44 -6.39
N THR A 188 -7.45 16.51 -6.10
CA THR A 188 -7.73 17.02 -4.76
C THR A 188 -8.55 16.06 -3.88
N ALA A 189 -9.30 15.14 -4.49
CA ALA A 189 -10.04 14.11 -3.75
C ALA A 189 -9.11 13.09 -3.09
N PHE A 190 -7.92 12.90 -3.63
CA PHE A 190 -6.94 11.94 -3.13
C PHE A 190 -6.09 12.55 -2.00
N GLY A 191 -5.21 11.73 -1.40
CA GLY A 191 -4.22 12.21 -0.44
C GLY A 191 -3.06 12.95 -1.13
N PRO A 192 -2.07 13.41 -0.37
CA PRO A 192 -0.90 14.11 -0.93
C PRO A 192 -0.13 13.33 -1.98
N ASN A 193 -0.37 12.04 -2.11
CA ASN A 193 0.19 11.18 -3.15
C ASN A 193 -0.92 10.42 -3.88
N ILE A 194 -1.41 11.00 -4.96
CA ILE A 194 -2.45 10.44 -5.82
C ILE A 194 -2.13 9.03 -6.35
N GLN A 195 -0.86 8.69 -6.61
CA GLN A 195 -0.45 7.37 -7.10
C GLN A 195 -0.80 6.23 -6.13
N GLN A 196 -1.12 6.53 -4.89
CA GLN A 196 -1.52 5.52 -3.90
C GLN A 196 -2.97 5.06 -4.07
N GLY A 197 -3.77 5.74 -4.87
CA GLY A 197 -5.20 5.50 -5.02
C GLY A 197 -5.97 5.68 -3.72
N MET A 198 -7.23 5.26 -3.69
CA MET A 198 -8.04 5.22 -2.48
C MET A 198 -8.04 3.82 -1.87
N ARG A 199 -8.04 3.75 -0.52
CA ARG A 199 -8.09 2.51 0.26
C ARG A 199 -9.11 2.65 1.37
N GLU A 200 -9.87 1.60 1.61
CA GLU A 200 -10.75 1.49 2.75
C GLU A 200 -10.29 0.38 3.70
N VAL A 201 -10.55 0.54 4.99
CA VAL A 201 -10.23 -0.48 5.99
C VAL A 201 -11.40 -1.47 6.09
N ILE A 202 -11.07 -2.76 6.01
CA ILE A 202 -12.06 -3.85 6.12
C ILE A 202 -12.20 -4.30 7.58
N GLY A 203 -11.09 -4.35 8.31
CA GLY A 203 -11.08 -4.78 9.70
C GLY A 203 -9.69 -5.06 10.24
N TYR A 204 -9.67 -5.55 11.46
CA TYR A 204 -8.49 -5.85 12.26
C TYR A 204 -8.56 -7.26 12.82
N ALA A 205 -7.40 -7.89 12.93
CA ALA A 205 -7.22 -9.13 13.66
C ALA A 205 -6.04 -8.99 14.64
N PRO A 206 -6.08 -9.61 15.83
CA PRO A 206 -4.90 -9.69 16.68
C PRO A 206 -3.82 -10.54 16.02
N ILE A 207 -2.56 -10.15 16.21
CA ILE A 207 -1.40 -10.97 15.88
C ILE A 207 -1.05 -11.79 17.10
N GLU A 208 -0.97 -13.11 16.95
CA GLU A 208 -0.64 -14.01 18.03
C GLU A 208 0.83 -13.87 18.47
N PRO A 209 1.21 -14.35 19.67
CA PRO A 209 2.57 -14.12 20.19
C PRO A 209 3.69 -14.54 19.25
N ASP A 210 3.55 -15.64 18.51
CA ASP A 210 4.54 -16.13 17.54
C ASP A 210 4.56 -15.34 16.21
N GLY A 211 3.73 -14.29 16.12
CA GLY A 211 3.57 -13.47 14.92
C GLY A 211 2.58 -14.05 13.91
N SER A 212 1.93 -15.17 14.23
CA SER A 212 0.95 -15.78 13.33
C SER A 212 -0.39 -15.04 13.34
N VAL A 213 -1.09 -15.11 12.20
CA VAL A 213 -2.44 -14.57 12.03
C VAL A 213 -3.22 -15.51 11.13
N ARG A 214 -4.44 -15.82 11.52
CA ARG A 214 -5.40 -16.54 10.67
C ARG A 214 -6.73 -15.82 10.76
N VAL A 215 -7.22 -15.27 9.64
CA VAL A 215 -8.35 -14.35 9.64
C VAL A 215 -9.19 -14.47 8.38
N LYS A 216 -10.52 -14.38 8.54
CA LYS A 216 -11.49 -14.30 7.45
C LYS A 216 -11.37 -12.96 6.73
N VAL A 217 -11.46 -12.98 5.40
CA VAL A 217 -11.40 -11.79 4.55
C VAL A 217 -12.44 -11.89 3.42
N PRO A 218 -12.87 -10.77 2.83
CA PRO A 218 -13.68 -10.80 1.61
C PRO A 218 -12.96 -11.54 0.48
N ALA A 219 -13.69 -12.39 -0.24
CA ALA A 219 -13.15 -13.11 -1.38
C ALA A 219 -13.18 -12.28 -2.67
N ASN A 220 -12.27 -12.60 -3.60
CA ASN A 220 -12.22 -12.06 -4.96
C ASN A 220 -12.08 -10.53 -5.07
N VAL A 221 -11.54 -9.90 -4.04
CA VAL A 221 -11.25 -8.46 -4.01
C VAL A 221 -9.76 -8.19 -3.82
N ALA A 222 -9.30 -7.02 -4.25
CA ALA A 222 -7.92 -6.59 -4.09
C ALA A 222 -7.67 -6.16 -2.64
N LEU A 223 -6.88 -6.95 -1.90
CA LEU A 223 -6.56 -6.75 -0.48
C LEU A 223 -5.11 -6.37 -0.28
N ALA A 224 -4.85 -5.62 0.78
CA ALA A 224 -3.53 -5.36 1.34
C ALA A 224 -3.57 -5.55 2.85
N VAL A 225 -2.42 -5.81 3.45
CA VAL A 225 -2.30 -5.98 4.89
C VAL A 225 -1.26 -5.03 5.47
N SER A 226 -1.49 -4.58 6.68
CA SER A 226 -0.56 -3.71 7.43
C SER A 226 -0.36 -4.28 8.83
N VAL A 227 0.90 -4.41 9.24
CA VAL A 227 1.26 -4.82 10.60
C VAL A 227 1.34 -3.59 11.49
N LEU A 228 0.66 -3.61 12.63
CA LEU A 228 0.52 -2.49 13.54
C LEU A 228 1.12 -2.79 14.92
N ASP A 229 1.59 -1.72 15.58
CA ASP A 229 2.05 -1.75 16.98
C ASP A 229 0.87 -1.72 17.99
N ALA A 230 1.20 -1.62 19.27
CA ALA A 230 0.23 -1.56 20.36
C ALA A 230 -0.68 -0.31 20.31
N ASN A 231 -0.25 0.76 19.65
CA ASN A 231 -1.01 1.99 19.47
C ASN A 231 -1.79 2.01 18.14
N SER A 232 -1.94 0.86 17.48
CA SER A 232 -2.59 0.74 16.17
C SER A 232 -1.93 1.55 15.06
N ARG A 233 -0.61 1.82 15.15
CA ARG A 233 0.18 2.55 14.14
C ARG A 233 0.98 1.56 13.32
N ARG A 234 0.99 1.75 12.01
CA ARG A 234 1.67 0.86 11.06
C ARG A 234 3.19 0.88 11.27
N ILE A 235 3.78 -0.30 11.42
CA ILE A 235 5.23 -0.49 11.65
C ILE A 235 5.98 -0.97 10.40
N THR A 236 5.27 -1.48 9.41
CA THR A 236 5.84 -1.92 8.12
C THR A 236 5.70 -0.84 7.04
N ALA A 237 6.38 -0.99 5.93
CA ALA A 237 6.07 -0.22 4.73
C ALA A 237 4.63 -0.49 4.29
N ARG A 238 4.01 0.48 3.59
CA ARG A 238 2.68 0.26 3.01
C ARG A 238 2.77 -0.84 1.96
N HIS A 239 1.85 -1.80 2.00
CA HIS A 239 1.75 -2.83 0.99
C HIS A 239 1.30 -2.19 -0.34
N GLN A 240 2.16 -2.23 -1.35
CA GLN A 240 1.92 -1.56 -2.64
C GLN A 240 1.17 -2.44 -3.63
N ASN A 241 1.44 -3.74 -3.61
CA ASN A 241 0.75 -4.71 -4.45
C ASN A 241 -0.49 -5.26 -3.74
N TRP A 242 -1.40 -5.80 -4.52
CA TRP A 242 -2.64 -6.37 -4.02
C TRP A 242 -2.55 -7.89 -3.99
N LEU A 243 -3.05 -8.49 -2.94
CA LEU A 243 -3.30 -9.92 -2.83
C LEU A 243 -4.80 -10.19 -3.02
N GLN A 244 -5.15 -11.41 -3.39
CA GLN A 244 -6.53 -11.83 -3.56
C GLN A 244 -6.68 -13.24 -3.01
N VAL A 245 -7.79 -13.48 -2.33
CA VAL A 245 -8.19 -14.80 -1.86
C VAL A 245 -9.43 -15.25 -2.62
N ALA A 246 -9.44 -16.44 -3.17
CA ALA A 246 -10.62 -16.97 -3.84
C ALA A 246 -11.67 -17.42 -2.81
N SER A 247 -12.94 -17.39 -3.22
CA SER A 247 -14.06 -17.77 -2.38
C SER A 247 -13.90 -19.20 -1.84
N GLY A 248 -14.06 -19.35 -0.53
CA GLY A 248 -13.89 -20.61 0.18
C GLY A 248 -12.47 -21.14 0.29
N GLN A 249 -11.45 -20.33 -0.08
CA GLN A 249 -10.06 -20.75 -0.02
C GLN A 249 -9.29 -20.12 1.14
N GLU A 250 -8.20 -20.78 1.51
CA GLU A 250 -7.18 -20.26 2.42
C GLU A 250 -5.91 -19.92 1.66
N LEU A 251 -5.45 -18.66 1.78
CA LEU A 251 -4.15 -18.20 1.29
C LEU A 251 -3.14 -18.29 2.43
N THR A 252 -2.23 -19.25 2.36
CA THR A 252 -1.17 -19.42 3.35
C THR A 252 0.11 -18.73 2.90
N CYS A 253 0.67 -17.89 3.78
CA CYS A 253 1.94 -17.19 3.61
C CYS A 253 2.91 -17.58 4.72
N ASN A 254 4.21 -17.74 4.40
CA ASN A 254 5.24 -17.95 5.42
C ASN A 254 5.41 -16.72 6.33
N GLY A 255 5.36 -15.53 5.72
CA GLY A 255 5.54 -14.27 6.45
C GLY A 255 5.51 -13.06 5.51
N CYS A 256 6.24 -12.02 5.89
CA CYS A 256 6.45 -10.82 5.11
C CYS A 256 7.60 -11.01 4.10
N HIS A 257 7.81 -10.03 3.23
CA HIS A 257 8.87 -10.02 2.22
C HIS A 257 9.48 -8.62 2.09
N ALA A 258 10.73 -8.56 1.66
CA ALA A 258 11.37 -7.29 1.33
C ALA A 258 10.83 -6.74 0.00
N PRO A 259 10.64 -5.41 -0.15
CA PRO A 259 10.09 -4.82 -1.37
C PRO A 259 10.88 -5.14 -2.64
N ALA A 260 12.19 -5.36 -2.52
CA ALA A 260 13.10 -5.66 -3.64
C ALA A 260 13.50 -7.14 -3.70
N SER A 261 12.79 -8.03 -3.00
CA SER A 261 13.10 -9.47 -3.05
C SER A 261 12.87 -10.00 -4.46
N GLY A 262 13.85 -10.75 -4.98
CA GLY A 262 13.72 -11.51 -6.23
C GLY A 262 12.95 -12.82 -6.08
N LEU A 263 12.52 -13.16 -4.85
CA LEU A 263 11.79 -14.38 -4.55
C LEU A 263 10.29 -14.19 -4.81
N SER A 264 9.60 -15.32 -4.96
CA SER A 264 8.15 -15.33 -5.06
C SER A 264 7.54 -15.04 -3.68
N HIS A 265 7.02 -13.84 -3.51
CA HIS A 265 6.58 -13.32 -2.21
C HIS A 265 5.52 -14.19 -1.53
N GLY A 266 5.72 -14.43 -0.23
CA GLY A 266 4.74 -15.01 0.67
C GLY A 266 4.37 -16.47 0.42
N ARG A 267 4.68 -17.05 -0.73
CA ARG A 267 4.30 -18.42 -1.05
C ARG A 267 5.08 -19.43 -0.22
N SER A 268 4.37 -20.35 0.41
CA SER A 268 4.95 -21.42 1.25
C SER A 268 5.95 -22.32 0.51
N THR A 269 5.92 -22.33 -0.82
CA THR A 269 6.81 -23.14 -1.66
C THR A 269 8.04 -22.37 -2.16
N ALA A 270 8.12 -21.05 -1.95
CA ALA A 270 9.20 -20.22 -2.50
C ALA A 270 10.49 -20.33 -1.66
N PHE A 271 10.34 -20.45 -0.35
CA PHE A 271 11.44 -20.59 0.63
C PHE A 271 10.94 -21.30 1.90
N ASN A 272 11.86 -21.81 2.71
CA ASN A 272 11.49 -22.42 3.98
C ASN A 272 11.08 -21.34 4.96
N ALA A 273 9.98 -21.56 5.70
CA ALA A 273 9.55 -20.65 6.76
C ALA A 273 10.59 -20.57 7.88
N ALA A 274 10.86 -19.35 8.34
CA ALA A 274 11.72 -19.13 9.52
C ALA A 274 11.10 -19.68 10.81
N TYR A 275 9.77 -19.84 10.83
CA TYR A 275 9.02 -20.41 11.94
C TYR A 275 8.32 -21.71 11.55
N ALA A 276 8.78 -22.79 12.14
CA ALA A 276 8.25 -24.12 11.85
C ALA A 276 6.92 -24.44 12.55
N GLY A 277 6.47 -23.61 13.50
CA GLY A 277 5.32 -23.89 14.35
C GLY A 277 5.66 -24.79 15.55
N ALA A 278 4.64 -25.41 16.13
CA ALA A 278 4.80 -26.28 17.30
C ALA A 278 5.68 -27.50 16.99
N PRO A 279 6.64 -27.83 17.87
CA PRO A 279 7.56 -28.94 17.61
C PRO A 279 6.92 -30.33 17.77
N SER A 280 5.78 -30.44 18.47
CA SER A 280 5.11 -31.72 18.75
C SER A 280 3.64 -31.53 19.06
N THR A 281 2.84 -32.55 18.80
CA THR A 281 1.41 -32.58 19.11
C THR A 281 1.15 -32.69 20.62
N GLY A 282 0.19 -31.88 21.10
CA GLY A 282 -0.38 -32.00 22.45
C GLY A 282 0.47 -31.32 23.54
N ILE A 283 1.60 -30.70 23.22
CA ILE A 283 2.42 -29.94 24.18
C ILE A 283 2.14 -28.47 23.95
N ALA A 284 1.61 -27.78 24.97
CA ALA A 284 1.32 -26.35 24.91
C ALA A 284 2.56 -25.53 24.55
N PHE A 285 2.37 -24.39 23.90
CA PHE A 285 3.47 -23.45 23.66
C PHE A 285 4.07 -22.97 24.97
N PRO A 286 5.40 -22.72 25.05
CA PRO A 286 6.06 -22.28 26.27
C PRO A 286 5.41 -21.04 26.89
N GLY A 287 5.08 -21.11 28.19
CA GLY A 287 4.46 -20.01 28.92
C GLY A 287 2.98 -19.78 28.63
N SER A 288 2.36 -20.62 27.82
CA SER A 288 0.95 -20.49 27.43
C SER A 288 0.04 -21.46 28.20
N VAL A 289 -1.25 -21.11 28.22
CA VAL A 289 -2.30 -21.97 28.81
C VAL A 289 -2.40 -23.30 28.07
N GLY A 290 -2.61 -24.40 28.84
CA GLY A 290 -2.70 -25.74 28.27
C GLY A 290 -3.95 -26.03 27.43
N THR A 291 -4.94 -25.16 27.45
CA THR A 291 -6.17 -25.30 26.64
C THR A 291 -5.92 -25.24 25.14
N PHE A 292 -4.92 -24.49 24.70
CA PHE A 292 -4.49 -24.40 23.31
C PHE A 292 -3.33 -25.35 23.05
N SER A 293 -3.61 -26.66 23.03
CA SER A 293 -2.61 -27.67 22.69
C SER A 293 -2.49 -27.81 21.17
N PRO A 294 -1.32 -27.50 20.59
CA PRO A 294 -1.10 -27.56 19.14
C PRO A 294 -0.96 -28.98 18.61
N ASP A 295 -1.18 -29.17 17.33
CA ASP A 295 -0.60 -30.25 16.56
C ASP A 295 0.78 -29.86 16.03
N ALA A 296 1.63 -30.85 15.75
CA ALA A 296 2.99 -30.59 15.26
C ALA A 296 2.96 -29.75 13.97
N GLY A 297 3.71 -28.65 13.96
CA GLY A 297 3.77 -27.71 12.83
C GLY A 297 2.72 -26.61 12.85
N GLU A 298 1.72 -26.66 13.73
CA GLU A 298 0.74 -25.58 13.87
C GLU A 298 1.37 -24.32 14.46
N THR A 299 0.94 -23.19 13.97
CA THR A 299 1.19 -21.88 14.59
C THR A 299 0.17 -21.62 15.72
N MET A 300 0.41 -20.57 16.51
CA MET A 300 -0.55 -20.19 17.56
C MET A 300 -1.91 -19.79 16.98
N ALA A 301 -1.95 -19.08 15.83
CA ALA A 301 -3.20 -18.73 15.17
C ALA A 301 -3.96 -19.95 14.63
N GLU A 302 -3.27 -20.93 14.05
CA GLU A 302 -3.85 -22.18 13.59
C GLU A 302 -4.42 -22.97 14.76
N THR A 303 -3.65 -23.12 15.84
CA THR A 303 -4.09 -23.80 17.08
C THR A 303 -5.32 -23.13 17.69
N ARG A 304 -5.27 -21.78 17.84
CA ARG A 304 -6.39 -21.04 18.42
C ARG A 304 -7.66 -21.22 17.59
N THR A 305 -7.57 -21.07 16.28
CA THR A 305 -8.74 -21.23 15.41
C THR A 305 -9.26 -22.66 15.42
N ARG A 306 -8.41 -23.69 15.36
CA ARG A 306 -8.83 -25.09 15.44
C ARG A 306 -9.58 -25.41 16.74
N VAL A 307 -9.06 -24.92 17.87
CA VAL A 307 -9.67 -25.20 19.18
C VAL A 307 -10.95 -24.38 19.38
N SER A 308 -10.97 -23.09 18.97
CA SER A 308 -12.12 -22.22 19.18
C SER A 308 -13.25 -22.43 18.17
N CYS A 309 -12.94 -22.86 16.94
CA CYS A 309 -13.92 -23.05 15.87
C CYS A 309 -14.68 -24.39 15.93
N GLN A 310 -14.72 -25.07 17.07
CA GLN A 310 -15.51 -26.30 17.20
C GLN A 310 -17.01 -26.03 17.27
N THR A 311 -17.42 -24.85 17.71
CA THR A 311 -18.82 -24.45 17.89
C THR A 311 -19.14 -23.07 17.31
N ASP A 312 -18.19 -22.18 17.27
CA ASP A 312 -18.32 -20.82 16.74
C ASP A 312 -16.93 -20.32 16.32
N CYS A 313 -16.85 -19.77 15.13
CA CYS A 313 -15.56 -19.36 14.54
C CYS A 313 -15.20 -17.89 14.78
N ALA A 314 -15.64 -17.30 15.89
CA ALA A 314 -15.32 -15.90 16.25
C ALA A 314 -13.79 -15.62 16.27
N ALA A 315 -12.95 -16.65 16.46
CA ALA A 315 -11.49 -16.50 16.38
C ALA A 315 -10.97 -16.18 14.96
N LEU A 316 -11.74 -16.45 13.91
CA LEU A 316 -11.43 -16.12 12.53
C LEU A 316 -12.01 -14.77 12.10
N GLU A 317 -12.99 -14.24 12.82
CA GLU A 317 -13.69 -13.03 12.41
C GLU A 317 -12.83 -11.79 12.71
N PRO A 318 -12.56 -10.94 11.72
CA PRO A 318 -11.99 -9.63 11.99
C PRO A 318 -13.03 -8.73 12.66
N SER A 319 -12.58 -7.64 13.26
CA SER A 319 -13.43 -6.58 13.79
C SER A 319 -13.10 -5.26 13.10
N VAL A 320 -14.08 -4.40 12.87
CA VAL A 320 -13.82 -3.00 12.49
C VAL A 320 -13.17 -2.22 13.64
N ASP A 321 -13.35 -2.67 14.87
CA ASP A 321 -12.68 -2.15 16.06
C ASP A 321 -11.37 -2.90 16.33
N VAL A 322 -10.42 -2.22 16.98
CA VAL A 322 -9.14 -2.83 17.38
C VAL A 322 -9.33 -3.49 18.74
N LEU A 323 -9.40 -4.80 18.75
CA LEU A 323 -9.69 -5.60 19.93
C LEU A 323 -8.52 -6.56 20.22
N TYR A 324 -8.15 -6.66 21.48
CA TYR A 324 -7.17 -7.64 21.95
C TYR A 324 -7.54 -8.17 23.33
N THR A 325 -7.50 -9.48 23.48
CA THR A 325 -7.60 -10.16 24.78
C THR A 325 -6.45 -11.15 24.86
N ASP A 326 -5.72 -11.13 25.97
CA ASP A 326 -4.61 -12.06 26.20
C ASP A 326 -5.19 -13.43 26.58
N VAL A 327 -5.30 -14.28 25.58
CA VAL A 327 -5.79 -15.67 25.73
C VAL A 327 -4.66 -16.68 25.91
N TRP A 328 -3.41 -16.24 25.78
CA TRP A 328 -2.24 -17.11 25.76
C TRP A 328 -1.52 -17.22 27.09
N THR A 329 -1.37 -16.10 27.81
CA THR A 329 -0.58 -16.08 29.05
C THR A 329 -1.18 -17.00 30.10
N ASP A 330 -0.40 -17.97 30.57
CA ASP A 330 -0.79 -18.79 31.72
C ASP A 330 -0.76 -17.95 33.00
N PRO A 331 -1.92 -17.69 33.64
CA PRO A 331 -2.00 -16.87 34.85
C PRO A 331 -1.26 -17.46 36.04
N ALA A 332 -0.89 -18.75 36.02
CA ALA A 332 -0.04 -19.37 37.02
C ALA A 332 1.44 -18.98 36.85
N LEU A 333 1.85 -18.56 35.65
CA LEU A 333 3.26 -18.22 35.33
C LEU A 333 3.50 -16.72 35.22
N ALA A 334 2.53 -15.95 34.70
CA ALA A 334 2.62 -14.51 34.54
C ALA A 334 1.24 -13.85 34.57
N THR A 335 1.19 -12.54 34.80
CA THR A 335 -0.08 -11.78 34.70
C THR A 335 -0.48 -11.58 33.25
N PRO A 336 -1.67 -12.02 32.82
CA PRO A 336 -2.18 -11.73 31.48
C PRO A 336 -2.22 -10.22 31.22
N ALA A 337 -1.93 -9.82 30.00
CA ALA A 337 -2.00 -8.41 29.62
C ALA A 337 -3.45 -7.91 29.67
N ALA A 338 -3.62 -6.64 30.01
CA ALA A 338 -4.92 -5.98 29.95
C ALA A 338 -5.49 -6.04 28.53
N ALA A 339 -6.80 -6.21 28.44
CA ALA A 339 -7.52 -6.13 27.17
C ALA A 339 -7.35 -4.72 26.54
N VAL A 340 -7.26 -4.69 25.23
CA VAL A 340 -7.24 -3.45 24.45
C VAL A 340 -8.55 -3.37 23.68
N SER A 341 -9.18 -2.19 23.74
CA SER A 341 -10.41 -1.89 22.98
C SER A 341 -10.32 -0.45 22.50
N TYR A 342 -10.08 -0.27 21.19
CA TYR A 342 -10.18 1.02 20.53
C TYR A 342 -11.44 0.97 19.65
N LEU A 343 -12.49 1.67 20.07
CA LEU A 343 -13.84 1.49 19.56
C LEU A 343 -14.34 2.72 18.82
N TYR A 344 -14.92 2.53 17.65
CA TYR A 344 -15.60 3.61 16.95
C TYR A 344 -16.85 4.13 17.70
N SER A 345 -17.47 3.28 18.52
CA SER A 345 -18.59 3.70 19.39
C SER A 345 -18.19 4.68 20.49
N ASN A 346 -16.90 4.82 20.79
CA ASN A 346 -16.39 5.79 21.77
C ASN A 346 -16.11 7.17 21.16
N LEU A 347 -16.15 7.29 19.84
CA LEU A 347 -15.99 8.58 19.18
C LEU A 347 -17.17 9.49 19.51
N THR A 348 -16.88 10.75 19.80
CA THR A 348 -17.91 11.80 19.95
C THR A 348 -18.36 12.38 18.61
N THR A 349 -17.63 12.07 17.56
CA THR A 349 -17.90 12.43 16.15
C THR A 349 -18.54 11.25 15.43
N LEU A 350 -18.88 11.43 14.16
CA LEU A 350 -19.44 10.36 13.34
C LEU A 350 -18.44 9.21 13.19
N ALA A 351 -18.92 7.99 13.39
CA ALA A 351 -18.11 6.80 13.12
C ALA A 351 -17.94 6.59 11.60
N PRO A 352 -16.74 6.22 11.12
CA PRO A 352 -16.48 6.05 9.70
C PRO A 352 -16.99 4.71 9.13
N THR A 353 -17.77 3.96 9.89
CA THR A 353 -18.35 2.68 9.50
C THR A 353 -19.80 2.55 10.01
N SER A 354 -20.55 1.63 9.44
CA SER A 354 -21.93 1.40 9.84
C SER A 354 -22.04 0.73 11.21
N ILE A 355 -23.11 1.01 11.94
CA ILE A 355 -23.40 0.36 13.23
C ILE A 355 -23.51 -1.16 13.09
N ASN A 356 -24.01 -1.65 11.96
CA ASN A 356 -24.12 -3.09 11.71
C ASN A 356 -22.73 -3.74 11.64
N CYS A 357 -21.76 -3.09 11.04
CA CYS A 357 -20.39 -3.59 10.97
C CYS A 357 -19.65 -3.51 12.31
N ILE A 358 -20.00 -2.56 13.17
CA ILE A 358 -19.51 -2.50 14.56
C ILE A 358 -20.03 -3.69 15.38
N GLN A 359 -21.28 -4.06 15.16
CA GLN A 359 -21.92 -5.17 15.90
C GLN A 359 -21.58 -6.53 15.32
N ASN A 360 -21.48 -6.64 14.01
CA ASN A 360 -21.35 -7.90 13.28
C ASN A 360 -20.53 -7.68 12.02
N TRP A 361 -19.31 -8.17 12.00
CA TRP A 361 -18.48 -8.09 10.82
C TRP A 361 -19.03 -9.00 9.70
N THR A 362 -18.99 -8.50 8.47
CA THR A 362 -19.27 -9.28 7.26
C THR A 362 -18.26 -8.94 6.18
N PRO A 363 -18.08 -9.77 5.15
CA PRO A 363 -17.20 -9.44 4.00
C PRO A 363 -17.54 -8.15 3.26
N ARG A 364 -18.72 -7.57 3.51
CA ARG A 364 -19.18 -6.29 2.93
C ARG A 364 -18.92 -5.10 3.83
N CYS A 365 -18.39 -5.31 5.04
CA CYS A 365 -18.02 -4.24 5.94
C CYS A 365 -16.86 -3.43 5.39
N ARG A 366 -16.94 -2.11 5.58
CA ARG A 366 -15.92 -1.17 5.18
C ARG A 366 -15.94 0.06 6.07
N THR A 367 -14.77 0.65 6.25
CA THR A 367 -14.57 1.90 6.96
C THR A 367 -14.11 2.94 5.95
N ILE A 368 -14.85 4.04 5.84
CA ILE A 368 -14.64 5.14 4.91
C ILE A 368 -14.29 6.37 5.71
N ILE A 369 -13.06 6.87 5.59
CA ILE A 369 -12.56 7.99 6.38
C ILE A 369 -12.39 9.21 5.48
N ASN A 370 -13.41 10.05 5.40
CA ASN A 370 -13.36 11.34 4.73
C ASN A 370 -12.82 12.42 5.69
N TYR A 371 -11.93 13.29 5.20
CA TYR A 371 -11.30 14.30 6.05
C TYR A 371 -12.30 15.21 6.73
N GLU A 372 -13.19 15.84 5.96
CA GLU A 372 -14.16 16.82 6.49
C GLU A 372 -15.05 16.24 7.59
N THR A 373 -15.62 15.06 7.33
CA THR A 373 -16.63 14.46 8.19
C THR A 373 -16.04 13.80 9.44
N HIS A 374 -14.87 13.15 9.30
CA HIS A 374 -14.37 12.28 10.36
C HIS A 374 -13.12 12.83 11.05
N ILE A 375 -12.21 13.48 10.31
CA ILE A 375 -10.94 13.97 10.86
C ILE A 375 -11.09 15.43 11.31
N HIS A 376 -11.58 16.33 10.43
CA HIS A 376 -11.74 17.74 10.78
C HIS A 376 -12.69 17.94 11.97
N ALA A 377 -13.76 17.14 12.05
CA ALA A 377 -14.67 17.16 13.17
C ALA A 377 -14.01 16.94 14.55
N LEU A 378 -12.88 16.22 14.60
CA LEU A 378 -12.12 16.02 15.84
C LEU A 378 -11.52 17.32 16.38
N TRP A 379 -11.13 18.24 15.49
CA TRP A 379 -10.52 19.51 15.89
C TRP A 379 -11.53 20.43 16.58
N ASN A 380 -12.80 20.33 16.20
CA ASN A 380 -13.91 21.09 16.75
C ASN A 380 -14.62 20.41 17.94
N THR A 381 -14.26 19.16 18.26
CA THR A 381 -14.85 18.44 19.40
C THR A 381 -14.62 19.19 20.70
N PRO A 382 -15.67 19.56 21.46
CA PRO A 382 -15.53 20.27 22.72
C PRO A 382 -14.75 19.46 23.77
N ARG A 383 -13.67 20.04 24.30
CA ARG A 383 -12.80 19.42 25.32
C ARG A 383 -12.77 20.27 26.58
N LEU A 384 -13.93 20.38 27.20
CA LEU A 384 -14.10 21.22 28.39
C LEU A 384 -13.39 20.62 29.59
N VAL A 385 -12.62 21.44 30.30
CA VAL A 385 -12.02 21.08 31.59
C VAL A 385 -12.97 21.54 32.67
N LEU A 386 -13.46 20.60 33.48
CA LEU A 386 -14.41 20.86 34.55
C LEU A 386 -13.71 20.72 35.90
N ASP A 387 -14.12 21.52 36.91
CA ASP A 387 -13.72 21.33 38.29
C ASP A 387 -14.49 20.16 38.93
N GLY A 388 -14.16 19.83 40.19
CA GLY A 388 -14.84 18.78 40.95
C GLY A 388 -16.33 19.05 41.23
N MET A 389 -16.84 20.24 40.92
CA MET A 389 -18.25 20.66 41.05
C MET A 389 -18.97 20.74 39.71
N GLY A 390 -18.29 20.42 38.58
CA GLY A 390 -18.84 20.45 37.24
C GLY A 390 -18.79 21.82 36.56
N ASN A 391 -18.15 22.85 37.13
CA ASN A 391 -17.98 24.13 36.46
C ASN A 391 -16.85 24.10 35.47
N GLN A 392 -17.03 24.75 34.33
CA GLN A 392 -15.98 24.88 33.33
C GLN A 392 -14.85 25.79 33.84
N ILE A 393 -13.63 25.25 33.96
CA ILE A 393 -12.40 25.96 34.36
C ILE A 393 -11.39 26.09 33.22
N GLY A 394 -11.65 25.43 32.09
CA GLY A 394 -10.82 25.51 30.91
C GLY A 394 -11.48 24.87 29.68
N ASN A 395 -10.80 24.99 28.55
CA ASN A 395 -11.20 24.37 27.30
C ASN A 395 -9.92 23.97 26.53
N ASN A 396 -9.87 22.74 26.09
CA ASN A 396 -8.77 22.16 25.31
C ASN A 396 -9.20 21.79 23.87
N THR A 397 -10.33 22.35 23.38
CA THR A 397 -10.75 22.19 21.99
C THR A 397 -9.66 22.70 21.05
N CYS A 398 -9.26 21.87 20.07
CA CYS A 398 -8.09 22.16 19.23
C CYS A 398 -8.25 23.47 18.43
N ALA A 399 -9.34 23.63 17.72
CA ALA A 399 -9.62 24.77 16.85
C ALA A 399 -10.17 26.02 17.55
N GLN A 400 -10.16 26.04 18.91
CA GLN A 400 -10.64 27.23 19.62
C GLN A 400 -9.68 28.42 19.55
N SER A 401 -10.25 29.62 19.75
CA SER A 401 -9.50 30.87 19.91
C SER A 401 -8.42 30.75 21.02
N GLY A 402 -7.21 31.15 20.72
CA GLY A 402 -6.06 31.03 21.65
C GLY A 402 -5.34 29.68 21.64
N CYS A 403 -5.79 28.73 20.80
CA CYS A 403 -5.11 27.48 20.50
C CYS A 403 -4.71 27.44 19.01
N HIS A 404 -5.26 26.52 18.24
CA HIS A 404 -4.96 26.36 16.81
C HIS A 404 -5.99 27.14 15.95
N ALA A 405 -6.16 28.42 16.25
CA ALA A 405 -6.98 29.36 15.49
C ALA A 405 -6.22 30.66 15.27
N PRO A 406 -6.50 31.43 14.19
CA PRO A 406 -5.78 32.65 13.86
C PRO A 406 -6.22 33.87 14.71
N VAL A 407 -6.98 33.64 15.78
CA VAL A 407 -7.46 34.67 16.70
C VAL A 407 -7.34 34.21 18.17
N ASN A 408 -7.11 35.17 19.04
CA ASN A 408 -7.14 34.96 20.49
C ASN A 408 -8.58 35.06 21.05
N ALA A 409 -8.73 34.86 22.36
CA ALA A 409 -10.04 34.91 23.05
C ALA A 409 -10.76 36.26 22.95
N MET A 410 -10.06 37.36 22.59
CA MET A 410 -10.61 38.67 22.36
C MET A 410 -10.86 38.95 20.87
N ASN A 411 -10.82 37.94 20.02
CA ASN A 411 -10.96 38.02 18.58
C ASN A 411 -9.91 38.93 17.88
N ALA A 412 -8.76 39.12 18.50
CA ALA A 412 -7.62 39.79 17.88
C ALA A 412 -6.74 38.78 17.16
N ALA A 413 -6.13 39.19 16.05
CA ALA A 413 -5.22 38.34 15.27
C ALA A 413 -4.09 37.75 16.13
N MET A 414 -3.85 36.48 16.01
CA MET A 414 -2.84 35.73 16.72
C MET A 414 -2.30 34.62 15.81
N VAL A 415 -0.99 34.48 15.76
CA VAL A 415 -0.39 33.34 15.08
C VAL A 415 -0.87 32.06 15.79
N PRO A 416 -1.43 31.08 15.05
CA PRO A 416 -1.93 29.84 15.64
C PRO A 416 -0.84 29.08 16.40
N ALA A 417 -1.21 28.42 17.49
CA ALA A 417 -0.25 27.66 18.28
C ALA A 417 0.46 26.60 17.41
N GLY A 418 1.78 26.57 17.50
CA GLY A 418 2.60 25.65 16.68
C GLY A 418 2.57 25.93 15.18
N GLN A 419 2.11 27.13 14.77
CA GLN A 419 1.95 27.51 13.35
C GLN A 419 0.91 26.65 12.62
N LEU A 420 -0.15 26.22 13.30
CA LEU A 420 -1.09 25.24 12.78
C LEU A 420 -2.51 25.76 12.98
N ASP A 421 -3.14 26.21 11.91
CA ASP A 421 -4.54 26.65 11.90
C ASP A 421 -5.48 25.47 11.64
N LEU A 422 -6.18 25.03 12.69
CA LEU A 422 -7.16 23.94 12.62
C LEU A 422 -8.61 24.45 12.59
N SER A 423 -8.82 25.75 12.45
CA SER A 423 -10.17 26.34 12.37
C SER A 423 -10.89 25.96 11.08
N ASP A 424 -12.19 26.21 11.06
CA ASP A 424 -13.05 25.97 9.89
C ASP A 424 -12.67 26.91 8.74
N GLY A 425 -12.88 26.46 7.52
CA GLY A 425 -12.72 27.25 6.32
C GLY A 425 -11.92 26.54 5.24
N VAL A 426 -12.10 27.01 4.02
CA VAL A 426 -11.35 26.52 2.86
C VAL A 426 -9.93 27.08 2.86
N SER A 427 -9.00 26.31 2.30
CA SER A 427 -7.62 26.77 2.16
C SER A 427 -7.50 27.90 1.13
N PRO A 428 -6.69 28.92 1.40
CA PRO A 428 -6.36 29.93 0.40
C PRO A 428 -5.53 29.38 -0.78
N ASP A 429 -4.80 28.29 -0.56
CA ASP A 429 -3.94 27.68 -1.58
C ASP A 429 -4.70 26.67 -2.45
N GLU A 430 -5.75 26.04 -1.91
CA GLU A 430 -6.55 25.03 -2.59
C GLU A 430 -8.00 25.06 -2.07
N ALA A 431 -8.86 25.66 -2.86
CA ALA A 431 -10.26 25.88 -2.46
C ALA A 431 -11.10 24.58 -2.30
N ALA A 432 -10.63 23.48 -2.86
CA ALA A 432 -11.26 22.16 -2.68
C ALA A 432 -10.92 21.50 -1.33
N HIS A 433 -9.97 22.07 -0.57
CA HIS A 433 -9.55 21.55 0.72
C HIS A 433 -9.89 22.49 1.86
N PHE A 434 -10.18 21.94 3.04
CA PHE A 434 -10.11 22.73 4.27
C PHE A 434 -8.69 23.19 4.58
N ASN A 435 -8.57 24.40 5.15
CA ASN A 435 -7.27 24.95 5.54
C ASN A 435 -6.53 23.98 6.47
N SER A 436 -7.19 23.45 7.47
CA SER A 436 -6.61 22.49 8.43
C SER A 436 -6.03 21.23 7.78
N TYR A 437 -6.54 20.78 6.63
CA TYR A 437 -5.97 19.64 5.90
C TYR A 437 -4.59 19.98 5.34
N ARG A 438 -4.48 21.17 4.74
CA ARG A 438 -3.23 21.65 4.15
C ARG A 438 -2.18 21.92 5.22
N GLU A 439 -2.54 22.60 6.28
CA GLU A 439 -1.72 22.88 7.46
C GLU A 439 -1.11 21.60 8.09
N LEU A 440 -1.87 20.52 8.11
CA LEU A 440 -1.41 19.26 8.68
C LEU A 440 -0.44 18.50 7.79
N LEU A 441 -0.62 18.54 6.47
CA LEU A 441 0.00 17.59 5.52
C LEU A 441 0.96 18.22 4.51
N PHE A 442 0.91 19.55 4.31
CA PHE A 442 1.76 20.23 3.34
C PHE A 442 2.73 21.19 4.03
N ALA A 443 3.80 21.54 3.36
CA ALA A 443 4.71 22.58 3.83
C ALA A 443 4.01 23.93 3.77
N ASP A 444 4.19 24.76 4.78
CA ASP A 444 3.62 26.10 4.88
C ASP A 444 4.68 27.10 5.29
N ASP A 445 4.40 28.40 5.18
CA ASP A 445 5.30 29.47 5.54
C ASP A 445 5.11 29.90 7.00
N ARG A 446 6.22 30.12 7.69
CA ARG A 446 6.18 30.54 9.10
C ARG A 446 5.57 31.92 9.25
N GLN A 447 4.51 32.02 10.04
CA GLN A 447 3.77 33.23 10.29
C GLN A 447 4.29 34.02 11.48
N ILE A 448 4.24 35.35 11.38
CA ILE A 448 4.54 36.29 12.47
C ILE A 448 3.45 37.36 12.56
N LEU A 449 3.32 37.98 13.73
CA LEU A 449 2.38 39.10 13.91
C LEU A 449 3.11 40.43 13.72
N VAL A 450 2.70 41.20 12.70
CA VAL A 450 3.26 42.51 12.42
C VAL A 450 2.14 43.55 12.35
N GLY A 451 2.17 44.54 13.21
CA GLY A 451 1.17 45.60 13.25
C GLY A 451 -0.27 45.11 13.53
N GLY A 452 -0.44 43.94 14.13
CA GLY A 452 -1.75 43.33 14.39
C GLY A 452 -2.30 42.50 13.22
N ALA A 453 -1.52 42.27 12.16
CA ALA A 453 -1.84 41.36 11.07
C ALA A 453 -0.88 40.15 11.08
N ILE A 454 -1.40 38.96 10.73
CA ILE A 454 -0.60 37.76 10.51
C ILE A 454 0.02 37.88 9.11
N VAL A 455 1.34 37.71 9.01
CA VAL A 455 2.08 37.75 7.74
C VAL A 455 3.16 36.68 7.75
N ASP A 456 3.58 36.24 6.57
CA ASP A 456 4.68 35.28 6.43
C ASP A 456 6.01 35.91 6.77
N GLU A 457 6.79 35.23 7.57
CA GLU A 457 8.13 35.68 7.92
C GLU A 457 9.07 35.59 6.73
N GLN A 458 9.70 36.74 6.41
CA GLN A 458 10.64 36.84 5.32
C GLN A 458 12.07 36.90 5.84
N VAL A 459 12.95 36.10 5.24
CA VAL A 459 14.40 36.15 5.53
C VAL A 459 15.17 36.53 4.28
N GLN A 460 16.25 37.31 4.46
CA GLN A 460 17.12 37.64 3.36
C GLN A 460 17.95 36.43 2.95
N ILE A 461 17.79 35.97 1.70
CA ILE A 461 18.53 34.86 1.10
C ILE A 461 19.67 35.29 0.19
N GLY A 462 19.73 36.59 -0.17
CA GLY A 462 20.76 37.14 -1.03
C GLY A 462 20.56 38.62 -1.29
N VAL A 463 21.31 39.16 -2.27
CA VAL A 463 21.13 40.49 -2.82
C VAL A 463 21.08 40.40 -4.34
N ASP A 464 20.30 41.28 -4.98
CA ASP A 464 20.23 41.38 -6.43
C ASP A 464 21.49 42.11 -6.99
N ALA A 465 21.59 42.23 -8.31
CA ALA A 465 22.71 42.92 -8.97
C ALA A 465 22.79 44.42 -8.61
N MET A 466 21.76 45.00 -8.01
CA MET A 466 21.69 46.40 -7.56
C MET A 466 21.92 46.54 -6.05
N GLY A 467 22.15 45.42 -5.33
CA GLY A 467 22.40 45.40 -3.89
C GLY A 467 21.12 45.39 -3.03
N ASN A 468 19.93 45.23 -3.60
CA ASN A 468 18.72 45.11 -2.82
C ASN A 468 18.57 43.69 -2.22
N PRO A 469 18.00 43.56 -1.01
CA PRO A 469 17.78 42.25 -0.41
C PRO A 469 16.80 41.42 -1.22
N ILE A 470 17.19 40.19 -1.53
CA ILE A 470 16.27 39.15 -2.03
C ILE A 470 15.71 38.43 -0.80
N LEU A 471 14.39 38.52 -0.62
CA LEU A 471 13.69 37.90 0.50
C LEU A 471 12.99 36.60 0.06
N ALA A 472 12.94 35.64 0.95
CA ALA A 472 12.14 34.42 0.78
C ALA A 472 11.41 34.08 2.10
N PRO A 473 10.23 33.46 2.03
CA PRO A 473 9.54 33.01 3.23
C PRO A 473 10.31 31.89 3.92
N VAL A 474 10.07 31.73 5.23
CA VAL A 474 10.63 30.65 6.04
C VAL A 474 9.67 29.47 6.00
N SER A 475 9.98 28.46 5.20
CA SER A 475 9.12 27.27 5.08
C SER A 475 9.20 26.37 6.31
N LEU A 476 8.06 25.81 6.70
CA LEU A 476 7.87 24.85 7.78
C LEU A 476 7.47 23.48 7.24
N ALA A 477 8.03 22.44 7.83
CA ALA A 477 7.62 21.07 7.50
C ALA A 477 6.27 20.73 8.15
N PRO A 478 5.41 19.96 7.48
CA PRO A 478 4.11 19.56 8.01
C PRO A 478 4.23 18.75 9.30
N SER A 479 3.19 18.77 10.11
CA SER A 479 3.12 18.02 11.38
C SER A 479 2.78 16.55 11.16
N MET A 480 2.12 16.23 10.05
CA MET A 480 1.70 14.89 9.65
C MET A 480 2.32 14.51 8.29
N THR A 481 2.33 13.23 7.99
CA THR A 481 2.77 12.70 6.69
C THR A 481 1.89 11.54 6.25
N ALA A 482 1.50 11.53 4.99
CA ALA A 482 0.81 10.40 4.36
C ALA A 482 1.67 9.12 4.23
N ALA A 483 2.95 9.18 4.60
CA ALA A 483 3.80 8.00 4.72
C ALA A 483 3.38 7.08 5.87
N GLY A 484 2.69 7.64 6.89
CA GLY A 484 2.06 6.88 7.96
C GLY A 484 2.12 7.56 9.33
N ALA A 485 1.30 7.08 10.23
CA ALA A 485 1.12 7.65 11.56
C ALA A 485 2.42 7.65 12.38
N ARG A 486 3.18 6.54 12.36
CA ARG A 486 4.42 6.40 13.13
C ARG A 486 5.51 7.40 12.73
N GLN A 487 5.48 7.91 11.50
CA GLN A 487 6.45 8.87 10.98
C GLN A 487 6.00 10.32 11.18
N SER A 488 4.77 10.54 11.65
CA SER A 488 4.18 11.86 11.84
C SER A 488 4.53 12.42 13.23
N ARG A 489 5.10 13.64 13.28
CA ARG A 489 5.43 14.33 14.55
C ARG A 489 4.20 14.56 15.43
N PHE A 490 3.03 14.67 14.83
CA PHE A 490 1.76 14.92 15.50
C PHE A 490 1.58 14.04 16.74
N PHE A 491 1.77 12.73 16.62
CA PHE A 491 1.51 11.79 17.73
C PHE A 491 2.44 11.98 18.93
N SER A 492 3.65 12.49 18.71
CA SER A 492 4.58 12.75 19.80
C SER A 492 4.13 13.87 20.76
N CYS A 493 3.12 14.66 20.36
CA CYS A 493 2.48 15.64 21.23
C CYS A 493 1.52 15.01 22.23
N PHE A 494 0.96 13.85 21.92
CA PHE A 494 -0.05 13.14 22.71
C PHE A 494 0.53 11.97 23.52
N ASP A 495 1.69 11.45 23.12
CA ASP A 495 2.34 10.37 23.82
C ASP A 495 2.82 10.84 25.21
N VAL A 496 2.66 10.01 26.25
CA VAL A 496 3.12 10.32 27.60
C VAL A 496 4.64 10.47 27.60
N GLY A 497 5.13 11.65 27.99
CA GLY A 497 6.56 11.98 27.93
C GLY A 497 7.06 12.32 26.52
N GLY A 498 6.15 12.47 25.55
CA GLY A 498 6.49 12.87 24.17
C GLY A 498 7.12 14.28 24.12
N THR A 499 8.06 14.44 23.20
CA THR A 499 8.85 15.69 23.03
C THR A 499 8.35 16.57 21.90
N GLY A 500 7.28 16.15 21.19
CA GLY A 500 6.81 16.83 19.98
C GLY A 500 6.24 18.23 20.22
N CYS A 501 5.64 18.47 21.39
CA CYS A 501 5.06 19.75 21.79
C CYS A 501 5.55 20.17 23.20
N PRO A 502 6.83 20.52 23.34
CA PRO A 502 7.42 20.77 24.67
C PRO A 502 6.81 21.97 25.40
N ALA A 503 6.33 22.97 24.65
CA ALA A 503 5.72 24.17 25.23
C ALA A 503 4.33 23.90 25.83
N ARG A 504 3.58 22.94 25.29
CA ARG A 504 2.25 22.55 25.76
C ARG A 504 1.97 21.08 25.38
N PRO A 505 2.31 20.12 26.25
CA PRO A 505 1.98 18.72 26.04
C PRO A 505 0.46 18.53 25.90
N HIS A 506 0.05 17.68 24.95
CA HIS A 506 -1.35 17.39 24.66
C HIS A 506 -1.81 16.02 25.17
N ALA A 507 -1.01 15.38 26.05
CA ALA A 507 -1.36 14.09 26.63
C ALA A 507 -2.76 14.16 27.29
N GLY A 508 -3.66 13.26 26.86
CA GLY A 508 -5.04 13.21 27.34
C GLY A 508 -6.01 14.20 26.70
N TYR A 509 -5.59 15.03 25.74
CA TYR A 509 -6.52 15.92 25.02
C TYR A 509 -7.36 15.16 23.99
N MET A 510 -6.81 14.15 23.38
CA MET A 510 -7.53 13.22 22.51
C MET A 510 -7.63 11.84 23.18
N SER A 511 -8.72 11.15 22.97
CA SER A 511 -8.88 9.76 23.39
C SER A 511 -8.01 8.82 22.55
N VAL A 512 -7.79 7.61 23.02
CA VAL A 512 -7.08 6.58 22.25
C VAL A 512 -7.84 6.20 20.97
N ASP A 513 -9.18 6.28 21.00
CA ASP A 513 -10.05 5.98 19.86
C ASP A 513 -9.92 7.07 18.78
N GLU A 514 -9.85 8.34 19.17
CA GLU A 514 -9.63 9.47 18.26
C GLU A 514 -8.21 9.40 17.65
N LEU A 515 -7.18 9.12 18.46
CA LEU A 515 -5.81 8.97 17.97
C LEU A 515 -5.67 7.78 17.01
N ARG A 516 -6.40 6.68 17.27
CA ARG A 516 -6.51 5.56 16.34
C ARG A 516 -7.08 6.01 15.00
N LEU A 517 -8.20 6.73 14.97
CA LEU A 517 -8.86 7.19 13.75
C LEU A 517 -7.92 8.07 12.90
N VAL A 518 -7.18 8.99 13.55
CA VAL A 518 -6.17 9.80 12.86
C VAL A 518 -5.03 8.93 12.30
N ALA A 519 -4.59 7.92 13.06
CA ALA A 519 -3.54 7.00 12.62
C ALA A 519 -3.98 6.15 11.41
N GLU A 520 -5.22 5.66 11.42
CA GLU A 520 -5.81 4.93 10.30
C GLU A 520 -5.84 5.79 9.04
N TRP A 521 -6.38 7.00 9.15
CA TRP A 521 -6.45 7.94 8.04
C TRP A 521 -5.08 8.22 7.41
N LEU A 522 -4.04 8.48 8.23
CA LEU A 522 -2.68 8.70 7.74
C LEU A 522 -2.09 7.45 7.09
N ASP A 523 -2.30 6.30 7.71
CA ASP A 523 -1.72 5.04 7.24
C ASP A 523 -2.31 4.58 5.90
N ILE A 524 -3.60 4.87 5.62
CA ILE A 524 -4.21 4.57 4.32
C ILE A 524 -3.92 5.62 3.25
N GLY A 525 -3.23 6.74 3.59
CA GLY A 525 -2.75 7.73 2.62
C GLY A 525 -3.23 9.15 2.84
N ALA A 526 -3.86 9.45 3.98
CA ALA A 526 -4.38 10.77 4.32
C ALA A 526 -5.31 11.33 3.23
N GLN A 527 -6.21 10.50 2.72
CA GLN A 527 -7.13 10.84 1.64
C GLN A 527 -8.10 11.93 2.09
N TYR A 528 -8.43 12.87 1.19
CA TYR A 528 -9.42 13.89 1.47
C TYR A 528 -10.83 13.28 1.43
N TYR A 529 -11.14 12.52 0.35
CA TYR A 529 -12.29 11.64 0.26
C TYR A 529 -11.84 10.19 0.15
N ASN A 530 -12.47 9.30 0.88
CA ASN A 530 -12.16 7.88 0.89
C ASN A 530 -13.18 7.05 0.09
N ASN A 531 -14.17 7.71 -0.46
CA ASN A 531 -15.16 7.16 -1.38
C ASN A 531 -15.28 8.10 -2.58
N PRO A 532 -15.10 7.62 -3.82
CA PRO A 532 -15.20 8.45 -5.02
C PRO A 532 -16.52 9.21 -5.15
N PHE A 533 -17.61 8.61 -4.69
CA PHE A 533 -18.95 9.19 -4.78
C PHE A 533 -19.26 10.22 -3.69
N ASP A 534 -18.38 10.42 -2.72
CA ASP A 534 -18.48 11.49 -1.72
C ASP A 534 -17.77 12.77 -2.18
N ALA A 535 -16.86 12.64 -3.17
CA ALA A 535 -16.18 13.79 -3.75
C ALA A 535 -17.14 14.66 -4.56
N PRO A 536 -16.96 15.99 -4.59
CA PRO A 536 -17.73 16.86 -5.45
C PRO A 536 -17.61 16.45 -6.92
N VAL A 537 -18.71 16.50 -7.65
CA VAL A 537 -18.74 16.30 -9.10
C VAL A 537 -18.52 17.66 -9.75
N MET A 538 -17.59 17.75 -10.72
CA MET A 538 -17.36 18.95 -11.52
C MET A 538 -18.53 19.28 -12.43
#